data_bea546f367732ca85cc31fb409a753d0
#
_entry.id   bea546f367732ca85cc31fb409a753d0
#
_cell.length_a   1.000
_cell.length_b   1.000
_cell.length_c   1.000
_cell.angle_alpha   90.00
_cell.angle_beta   90.00
_cell.angle_gamma   90.00
#
_symmetry.space_group_name_H-M   'P 1'
#
loop_
_entity.id
_entity.type
_entity.pdbx_description
1 polymer ?
#
loop_
_entity_poly.entity_id
_entity_poly.type
_entity_poly.pdbx_seq_one_letter_code
_entity_poly.pdbx_strand_id
1 'polypeptide(L)'
;MRWSIALIIVAALTACDDRVVSRFPNYAAIPEQSGIWSWLPVFFPASASEIEIITNLDSNLFYADFSVADGDKRAHFESVLGEESVVHYANFSHKSWCKTGKTLWNSEARAKPFFITQISVNRYRITNHMPSCTKPGE
;
A
#
# COMPACT_ATOMS: atom_id res chain seq x y z
N MET A 1 21.25 43.94 41.93
CA MET A 1 21.33 43.33 40.59
C MET A 1 20.46 42.10 40.54
N ARG A 2 19.29 42.20 39.88
CA ARG A 2 18.34 41.08 39.73
C ARG A 2 18.57 40.46 38.35
N TRP A 3 19.10 39.25 38.33
CA TRP A 3 19.29 38.49 37.07
C TRP A 3 17.96 37.75 36.84
N SER A 4 17.21 38.21 35.86
CA SER A 4 16.04 37.49 35.33
C SER A 4 16.55 36.40 34.37
N ILE A 5 16.47 35.16 34.83
CA ILE A 5 16.71 33.99 33.98
C ILE A 5 15.46 33.80 33.12
N ALA A 6 15.53 34.19 31.85
CA ALA A 6 14.53 33.87 30.84
C ALA A 6 14.63 32.39 30.53
N LEU A 7 13.69 31.60 31.00
CA LEU A 7 13.57 30.18 30.66
C LEU A 7 12.98 30.07 29.24
N ILE A 8 13.83 29.86 28.28
CA ILE A 8 13.39 29.57 26.90
C ILE A 8 12.90 28.12 26.86
N ILE A 9 11.59 27.95 26.92
CA ILE A 9 10.95 26.66 26.66
C ILE A 9 10.96 26.47 25.16
N VAL A 10 11.94 25.72 24.65
CA VAL A 10 11.92 25.20 23.30
C VAL A 10 10.88 24.06 23.28
N ALA A 11 9.67 24.39 22.87
CA ALA A 11 8.68 23.37 22.53
C ALA A 11 9.20 22.64 21.28
N ALA A 12 9.80 21.48 21.49
CA ALA A 12 10.09 20.54 20.42
C ALA A 12 8.72 20.08 19.86
N LEU A 13 8.31 20.67 18.73
CA LEU A 13 7.23 20.16 17.91
C LEU A 13 7.72 18.82 17.34
N THR A 14 7.52 17.75 18.08
CA THR A 14 7.61 16.40 17.52
C THR A 14 6.45 16.30 16.52
N ALA A 15 6.77 16.45 15.24
CA ALA A 15 5.83 16.11 14.20
C ALA A 15 5.47 14.63 14.40
N CYS A 16 4.24 14.36 14.85
CA CYS A 16 3.72 13.02 14.92
C CYS A 16 3.63 12.52 13.47
N ASP A 17 4.47 11.56 13.11
CA ASP A 17 4.29 10.84 11.86
C ASP A 17 3.20 9.79 12.11
N ASP A 18 1.98 10.09 11.64
CA ASP A 18 0.81 9.23 11.82
C ASP A 18 0.82 7.99 10.90
N ARG A 19 1.98 7.66 10.38
CA ARG A 19 2.20 6.42 9.62
C ARG A 19 2.26 5.22 10.56
N VAL A 20 1.43 4.23 10.24
CA VAL A 20 1.45 2.93 10.92
C VAL A 20 2.07 1.91 9.96
N VAL A 21 3.11 1.23 10.42
CA VAL A 21 3.79 0.16 9.67
C VAL A 21 3.44 -1.18 10.33
N SER A 22 2.87 -2.10 9.56
CA SER A 22 2.52 -3.44 10.00
C SER A 22 3.24 -4.48 9.13
N ARG A 23 3.78 -5.53 9.74
CA ARG A 23 4.51 -6.60 9.05
C ARG A 23 3.94 -7.96 9.41
N PHE A 24 3.74 -8.79 8.39
CA PHE A 24 3.21 -10.14 8.56
C PHE A 24 4.02 -11.12 7.70
N PRO A 25 4.36 -12.32 8.22
CA PRO A 25 5.10 -13.30 7.43
C PRO A 25 4.29 -13.85 6.25
N ASN A 26 2.96 -13.90 6.38
CA ASN A 26 2.04 -14.34 5.33
C ASN A 26 0.64 -13.79 5.58
N TYR A 27 -0.25 -14.03 4.60
CA TYR A 27 -1.64 -13.59 4.65
C TYR A 27 -2.40 -14.12 5.88
N ALA A 28 -2.22 -15.38 6.23
CA ALA A 28 -2.92 -16.02 7.35
C ALA A 28 -2.48 -15.46 8.73
N ALA A 29 -1.32 -14.80 8.80
CA ALA A 29 -0.84 -14.16 10.03
C ALA A 29 -1.51 -12.80 10.32
N ILE A 30 -2.28 -12.24 9.38
CA ILE A 30 -3.03 -11.00 9.62
C ILE A 30 -4.20 -11.33 10.54
N PRO A 31 -4.30 -10.70 11.74
CA PRO A 31 -5.37 -10.99 12.67
C PRO A 31 -6.75 -10.68 12.09
N GLU A 32 -7.75 -11.52 12.33
CA GLU A 32 -9.13 -11.37 11.83
C GLU A 32 -9.76 -10.03 12.25
N GLN A 33 -9.43 -9.55 13.45
CA GLN A 33 -9.93 -8.27 14.00
C GLN A 33 -9.10 -7.07 13.59
N SER A 34 -8.13 -7.24 12.69
CA SER A 34 -7.24 -6.15 12.28
C SER A 34 -7.93 -5.12 11.39
N GLY A 35 -7.76 -3.83 11.69
CA GLY A 35 -8.17 -2.72 10.82
C GLY A 35 -7.51 -2.72 9.43
N ILE A 36 -6.47 -3.52 9.23
CA ILE A 36 -5.77 -3.72 7.95
C ILE A 36 -6.74 -4.18 6.84
N TRP A 37 -7.74 -5.00 7.18
CA TRP A 37 -8.73 -5.50 6.23
C TRP A 37 -9.55 -4.40 5.55
N SER A 38 -9.67 -3.22 6.18
CA SER A 38 -10.34 -2.05 5.58
C SER A 38 -9.49 -1.35 4.51
N TRP A 39 -8.22 -1.68 4.41
CA TRP A 39 -7.28 -1.13 3.44
C TRP A 39 -6.99 -2.08 2.28
N LEU A 40 -6.90 -3.39 2.56
CA LEU A 40 -6.57 -4.40 1.56
C LEU A 40 -7.71 -4.58 0.55
N PRO A 41 -7.42 -4.55 -0.76
CA PRO A 41 -8.44 -4.82 -1.77
C PRO A 41 -8.85 -6.29 -1.80
N VAL A 42 -10.06 -6.56 -2.27
CA VAL A 42 -10.62 -7.94 -2.39
C VAL A 42 -9.77 -8.86 -3.28
N PHE A 43 -8.98 -8.31 -4.19
CA PHE A 43 -8.07 -9.07 -5.04
C PHE A 43 -6.67 -9.28 -4.43
N PHE A 44 -6.44 -8.85 -3.19
CA PHE A 44 -5.16 -9.10 -2.50
C PHE A 44 -4.92 -10.61 -2.38
N PRO A 45 -3.75 -11.14 -2.80
CA PRO A 45 -3.58 -12.57 -2.93
C PRO A 45 -3.40 -13.27 -1.59
N ALA A 46 -4.19 -14.32 -1.34
CA ALA A 46 -4.05 -15.16 -0.14
C ALA A 46 -2.70 -15.91 -0.09
N SER A 47 -1.99 -15.99 -1.22
CA SER A 47 -0.63 -16.54 -1.33
C SER A 47 0.47 -15.55 -0.99
N ALA A 48 0.14 -14.32 -0.60
CA ALA A 48 1.13 -13.31 -0.23
C ALA A 48 1.94 -13.71 1.00
N SER A 49 3.23 -13.44 0.94
CA SER A 49 4.19 -13.58 2.04
C SER A 49 5.05 -12.32 2.16
N GLU A 50 5.82 -12.20 3.24
CA GLU A 50 6.68 -11.05 3.51
C GLU A 50 5.92 -9.71 3.33
N ILE A 51 4.75 -9.62 3.97
CA ILE A 51 3.82 -8.51 3.80
C ILE A 51 4.27 -7.35 4.69
N GLU A 52 4.46 -6.18 4.10
CA GLU A 52 4.63 -4.92 4.81
C GLU A 52 3.53 -3.95 4.37
N ILE A 53 2.78 -3.42 5.32
CA ILE A 53 1.67 -2.50 5.06
C ILE A 53 1.94 -1.19 5.77
N ILE A 54 1.86 -0.10 5.04
CA ILE A 54 1.99 1.26 5.56
C ILE A 54 0.66 1.98 5.33
N THR A 55 0.08 2.49 6.41
CA THR A 55 -1.15 3.29 6.36
C THR A 55 -0.92 4.63 7.04
N ASN A 56 -1.61 5.64 6.55
CA ASN A 56 -1.71 6.95 7.19
C ASN A 56 -3.15 7.42 7.10
N LEU A 57 -3.81 7.54 8.26
CA LEU A 57 -5.24 7.91 8.33
C LEU A 57 -5.49 9.35 7.90
N ASP A 58 -4.58 10.27 8.23
CA ASP A 58 -4.77 11.69 7.93
C ASP A 58 -4.71 11.99 6.44
N SER A 59 -3.78 11.32 5.74
CA SER A 59 -3.62 11.46 4.29
C SER A 59 -4.41 10.42 3.48
N ASN A 60 -5.08 9.46 4.14
CA ASN A 60 -5.71 8.31 3.51
C ASN A 60 -4.75 7.53 2.60
N LEU A 61 -3.48 7.43 3.01
CA LEU A 61 -2.43 6.77 2.27
C LEU A 61 -2.34 5.30 2.67
N PHE A 62 -2.19 4.44 1.66
CA PHE A 62 -2.01 3.01 1.82
C PHE A 62 -0.97 2.48 0.84
N TYR A 63 -0.03 1.71 1.36
CA TYR A 63 0.90 0.87 0.60
C TYR A 63 0.91 -0.54 1.18
N ALA A 64 0.91 -1.54 0.32
CA ALA A 64 1.15 -2.93 0.69
C ALA A 64 2.23 -3.50 -0.23
N ASP A 65 3.37 -3.83 0.35
CA ASP A 65 4.46 -4.55 -0.30
C ASP A 65 4.39 -6.02 0.12
N PHE A 66 4.48 -6.94 -0.83
CA PHE A 66 4.39 -8.37 -0.56
C PHE A 66 5.07 -9.20 -1.66
N SER A 67 5.37 -10.44 -1.33
CA SER A 67 5.93 -11.41 -2.27
C SER A 67 4.90 -12.49 -2.63
N VAL A 68 4.95 -12.98 -3.87
CA VAL A 68 4.26 -14.19 -4.32
C VAL A 68 5.33 -15.10 -4.94
N ALA A 69 5.88 -16.01 -4.13
CA ALA A 69 7.04 -16.82 -4.50
C ALA A 69 6.71 -17.90 -5.54
N ASP A 70 5.53 -18.53 -5.42
CA ASP A 70 5.07 -19.57 -6.34
C ASP A 70 4.69 -19.00 -7.71
N GLY A 71 5.27 -19.55 -8.78
CA GLY A 71 5.09 -19.06 -10.14
C GLY A 71 3.66 -19.15 -10.67
N ASP A 72 2.96 -20.25 -10.36
CA ASP A 72 1.57 -20.45 -10.81
C ASP A 72 0.62 -19.50 -10.08
N LYS A 73 0.80 -19.34 -8.76
CA LYS A 73 0.04 -18.38 -7.96
C LYS A 73 0.30 -16.95 -8.39
N ARG A 74 1.54 -16.63 -8.76
CA ARG A 74 1.91 -15.33 -9.30
C ARG A 74 1.23 -15.05 -10.63
N ALA A 75 1.29 -16.00 -11.55
CA ALA A 75 0.60 -15.89 -12.85
C ALA A 75 -0.91 -15.72 -12.67
N HIS A 76 -1.52 -16.46 -11.72
CA HIS A 76 -2.92 -16.30 -11.40
C HIS A 76 -3.22 -14.91 -10.82
N PHE A 77 -2.40 -14.42 -9.90
CA PHE A 77 -2.55 -13.06 -9.35
C PHE A 77 -2.50 -12.00 -10.45
N GLU A 78 -1.49 -12.04 -11.32
CA GLU A 78 -1.38 -11.10 -12.44
C GLU A 78 -2.58 -11.19 -13.39
N SER A 79 -3.10 -12.39 -13.65
CA SER A 79 -4.26 -12.59 -14.53
C SER A 79 -5.54 -11.92 -14.02
N VAL A 80 -5.73 -11.83 -12.70
CA VAL A 80 -6.91 -11.16 -12.11
C VAL A 80 -6.78 -9.64 -12.04
N LEU A 81 -5.59 -9.09 -12.28
CA LEU A 81 -5.37 -7.64 -12.29
C LEU A 81 -5.86 -6.97 -13.56
N GLY A 82 -6.00 -7.70 -14.66
CA GLY A 82 -6.49 -7.20 -15.93
C GLY A 82 -5.36 -6.72 -16.86
N GLU A 83 -5.57 -5.60 -17.54
CA GLU A 83 -4.65 -5.08 -18.53
C GLU A 83 -3.34 -4.59 -17.90
N GLU A 84 -2.23 -5.11 -18.43
CA GLU A 84 -0.87 -4.74 -18.00
C GLU A 84 -0.42 -3.46 -18.72
N SER A 85 0.24 -2.60 -17.97
CA SER A 85 0.94 -1.43 -18.48
C SER A 85 2.41 -1.46 -18.05
N VAL A 86 3.23 -0.61 -18.62
CA VAL A 86 4.63 -0.46 -18.22
C VAL A 86 4.86 0.94 -17.67
N VAL A 87 5.42 1.02 -16.48
CA VAL A 87 5.84 2.28 -15.86
C VAL A 87 7.36 2.34 -15.86
N HIS A 88 7.87 3.50 -16.25
CA HIS A 88 9.30 3.76 -16.28
C HIS A 88 9.69 4.63 -15.08
N TYR A 89 10.54 4.08 -14.19
CA TYR A 89 11.16 4.82 -13.11
C TYR A 89 12.68 4.82 -13.31
N ALA A 90 13.26 5.98 -13.49
CA ALA A 90 14.67 6.15 -13.80
C ALA A 90 15.10 5.29 -15.00
N ASN A 91 15.95 4.28 -14.80
CA ASN A 91 16.44 3.39 -15.84
C ASN A 91 15.75 2.02 -15.85
N PHE A 92 14.68 1.84 -15.08
CA PHE A 92 13.98 0.55 -14.95
C PHE A 92 12.55 0.65 -15.44
N SER A 93 12.12 -0.42 -16.11
CA SER A 93 10.73 -0.61 -16.53
C SER A 93 10.06 -1.62 -15.60
N HIS A 94 8.91 -1.27 -15.07
CA HIS A 94 8.13 -2.11 -14.18
C HIS A 94 6.76 -2.42 -14.79
N LYS A 95 6.32 -3.67 -14.68
CA LYS A 95 4.94 -4.02 -14.95
C LYS A 95 4.04 -3.33 -13.94
N SER A 96 2.91 -2.85 -14.41
CA SER A 96 1.93 -2.17 -13.58
C SER A 96 0.50 -2.44 -14.05
N TRP A 97 -0.43 -2.32 -13.13
CA TRP A 97 -1.85 -2.51 -13.37
C TRP A 97 -2.64 -1.44 -12.61
N CYS A 98 -3.77 -1.04 -13.19
CA CYS A 98 -4.78 -0.26 -12.52
C CYS A 98 -6.02 -1.12 -12.35
N LYS A 99 -6.41 -1.40 -11.11
CA LYS A 99 -7.58 -2.22 -10.84
C LYS A 99 -8.52 -1.54 -9.85
N THR A 100 -9.75 -1.40 -10.26
CA THR A 100 -10.82 -0.93 -9.37
C THR A 100 -11.36 -2.10 -8.55
N GLY A 101 -11.45 -1.92 -7.25
CA GLY A 101 -11.96 -2.94 -6.34
C GLY A 101 -12.46 -2.37 -5.02
N LYS A 102 -13.14 -3.20 -4.26
CA LYS A 102 -13.55 -2.91 -2.89
C LYS A 102 -12.48 -3.42 -1.93
N THR A 103 -12.56 -3.01 -0.69
CA THR A 103 -11.71 -3.55 0.37
C THR A 103 -12.34 -4.81 0.99
N LEU A 104 -11.50 -5.63 1.61
CA LEU A 104 -11.93 -6.91 2.21
C LEU A 104 -12.91 -6.72 3.37
N TRP A 105 -12.70 -5.71 4.20
CA TRP A 105 -13.59 -5.48 5.34
C TRP A 105 -14.90 -4.78 4.97
N ASN A 106 -14.85 -3.87 4.02
CA ASN A 106 -16.02 -3.06 3.65
C ASN A 106 -16.46 -3.37 2.22
N SER A 107 -17.04 -4.56 2.03
CA SER A 107 -17.52 -5.01 0.73
C SER A 107 -18.69 -4.18 0.18
N GLU A 108 -19.42 -3.47 1.05
CA GLU A 108 -20.51 -2.57 0.65
C GLU A 108 -20.01 -1.21 0.20
N ALA A 109 -18.76 -0.85 0.54
CA ALA A 109 -18.17 0.41 0.12
C ALA A 109 -18.08 0.50 -1.42
N ARG A 110 -18.13 1.73 -1.93
CA ARG A 110 -17.88 1.99 -3.35
C ARG A 110 -16.49 1.48 -3.74
N ALA A 111 -16.40 0.78 -4.87
CA ALA A 111 -15.14 0.36 -5.44
C ALA A 111 -14.24 1.57 -5.71
N LYS A 112 -12.95 1.41 -5.39
CA LYS A 112 -11.90 2.44 -5.55
C LYS A 112 -10.81 1.92 -6.49
N PRO A 113 -10.08 2.80 -7.16
CA PRO A 113 -8.94 2.40 -7.96
C PRO A 113 -7.74 2.07 -7.05
N PHE A 114 -6.98 1.06 -7.45
CA PHE A 114 -5.69 0.69 -6.88
C PHE A 114 -4.66 0.61 -8.00
N PHE A 115 -3.45 1.02 -7.69
CA PHE A 115 -2.30 0.90 -8.57
C PHE A 115 -1.39 -0.22 -8.06
N ILE A 116 -1.03 -1.13 -8.94
CA ILE A 116 -0.18 -2.27 -8.64
C ILE A 116 1.09 -2.14 -9.47
N THR A 117 2.26 -2.30 -8.85
CA THR A 117 3.55 -2.31 -9.52
C THR A 117 4.32 -3.56 -9.14
N GLN A 118 4.89 -4.25 -10.11
CA GLN A 118 5.86 -5.30 -9.87
C GLN A 118 7.22 -4.67 -9.59
N ILE A 119 7.70 -4.78 -8.35
CA ILE A 119 8.97 -4.18 -7.91
C ILE A 119 10.16 -5.08 -8.29
N SER A 120 9.98 -6.39 -8.19
CA SER A 120 10.95 -7.40 -8.62
C SER A 120 10.21 -8.66 -9.09
N VAL A 121 10.92 -9.70 -9.49
CA VAL A 121 10.34 -10.90 -10.13
C VAL A 121 9.12 -11.47 -9.40
N ASN A 122 9.13 -11.45 -8.07
CA ASN A 122 8.05 -12.01 -7.24
C ASN A 122 7.51 -11.03 -6.19
N ARG A 123 7.91 -9.76 -6.24
CA ARG A 123 7.50 -8.74 -5.27
C ARG A 123 6.67 -7.65 -5.91
N TYR A 124 5.59 -7.27 -5.24
CA TYR A 124 4.61 -6.29 -5.71
C TYR A 124 4.36 -5.22 -4.66
N ARG A 125 3.93 -4.06 -5.14
CA ARG A 125 3.35 -2.98 -4.33
C ARG A 125 1.94 -2.69 -4.81
N ILE A 126 0.99 -2.62 -3.89
CA ILE A 126 -0.35 -2.09 -4.12
C ILE A 126 -0.48 -0.78 -3.37
N THR A 127 -1.04 0.24 -4.00
CA THR A 127 -1.33 1.53 -3.36
C THR A 127 -2.67 2.09 -3.82
N ASN A 128 -3.30 2.89 -2.97
CA ASN A 128 -4.46 3.71 -3.32
C ASN A 128 -4.07 5.12 -3.77
N HIS A 129 -2.79 5.46 -3.74
CA HIS A 129 -2.28 6.76 -4.18
C HIS A 129 -1.90 6.70 -5.66
N MET A 130 -2.60 7.48 -6.51
CA MET A 130 -2.73 7.22 -7.93
C MET A 130 -2.29 8.40 -8.80
N PRO A 131 -1.00 8.64 -9.00
CA PRO A 131 -0.61 9.58 -10.05
C PRO A 131 -0.73 9.03 -11.47
N SER A 132 -0.91 7.71 -11.66
CA SER A 132 -0.66 7.06 -12.95
C SER A 132 -1.81 6.24 -13.55
N CYS A 133 -2.95 6.11 -12.87
CA CYS A 133 -4.11 5.40 -13.43
C CYS A 133 -5.12 6.31 -14.14
N THR A 134 -4.73 7.49 -14.53
CA THR A 134 -5.52 8.28 -15.47
C THR A 134 -5.41 7.61 -16.84
N LYS A 135 -6.55 7.19 -17.39
CA LYS A 135 -6.61 6.72 -18.78
C LYS A 135 -5.95 7.75 -19.68
N PRO A 136 -5.01 7.35 -20.55
CA PRO A 136 -4.50 8.25 -21.55
C PRO A 136 -5.67 8.62 -22.48
N GLY A 137 -6.11 9.88 -22.41
CA GLY A 137 -7.12 10.41 -23.34
C GLY A 137 -8.45 10.86 -22.77
N GLU A 138 -8.59 11.05 -21.43
CA GLU A 138 -9.70 11.83 -20.84
C GLU A 138 -9.22 13.12 -20.23
#